data_5d996ecc1b4543478776abbc6085d1be
#
_entry.id   5d996ecc1b4543478776abbc6085d1be
#
_cell.length_a   1.000
_cell.length_b   1.000
_cell.length_c   1.000
_cell.angle_alpha   90.00
_cell.angle_beta   90.00
_cell.angle_gamma   90.00
#
_symmetry.space_group_name_H-M   'P 1'
#
loop_
_entity.id
_entity.type
_entity.pdbx_description
1 polymer ?
#
loop_
_entity_poly.entity_id
_entity_poly.type
_entity_poly.pdbx_seq_one_letter_code
_entity_poly.pdbx_strand_id
1 'polypeptide(L)'
;MSETLLDVKGLSCPLPVLRANRTLRGLAPGDRLRVLATDRAAVADFQAYCRETGHALLAWSEEGGVLSFLIRRRKEPDDKDGDPAPAA
;
A
#
# COMPACT_ATOMS: atom_id res chain seq x y z
N MET A 1 0.78 -3.75 -17.74
CA MET A 1 0.67 -3.68 -16.29
C MET A 1 1.99 -3.82 -15.66
N SER A 2 2.29 -3.00 -14.72
CA SER A 2 3.57 -3.10 -14.06
C SER A 2 3.38 -3.42 -12.58
N GLU A 3 4.33 -4.11 -12.02
CA GLU A 3 4.38 -4.40 -10.61
C GLU A 3 5.67 -3.85 -10.06
N THR A 4 5.56 -2.95 -9.10
CA THR A 4 6.71 -2.35 -8.45
C THR A 4 6.97 -3.08 -7.14
N LEU A 5 8.23 -3.27 -6.81
CA LEU A 5 8.62 -3.93 -5.56
C LEU A 5 9.09 -2.88 -4.57
N LEU A 6 8.51 -2.91 -3.38
CA LEU A 6 8.93 -2.04 -2.28
C LEU A 6 9.35 -2.89 -1.11
N ASP A 7 10.62 -2.80 -0.74
CA ASP A 7 11.17 -3.58 0.35
C ASP A 7 11.25 -2.70 1.60
N VAL A 8 10.39 -3.00 2.55
CA VAL A 8 10.39 -2.30 3.84
C VAL A 8 10.65 -3.27 4.99
N LYS A 9 11.36 -4.36 4.70
CA LYS A 9 11.75 -5.28 5.76
C LYS A 9 12.59 -4.54 6.78
N GLY A 10 12.38 -4.88 8.04
CA GLY A 10 13.11 -4.24 9.13
C GLY A 10 12.50 -2.96 9.65
N LEU A 11 11.51 -2.40 8.95
CA LEU A 11 10.84 -1.20 9.42
C LEU A 11 9.65 -1.55 10.29
N SER A 12 9.42 -0.74 11.33
CA SER A 12 8.28 -0.95 12.22
C SER A 12 7.11 -0.08 11.83
N CYS A 13 5.93 -0.52 12.28
CA CYS A 13 4.70 0.24 12.13
C CYS A 13 4.91 1.67 12.65
N PRO A 14 4.46 2.71 11.94
CA PRO A 14 3.65 2.65 10.71
C PRO A 14 4.47 2.86 9.44
N LEU A 15 5.79 2.70 9.50
CA LEU A 15 6.65 3.03 8.36
C LEU A 15 6.34 2.24 7.09
N PRO A 16 6.03 0.93 7.17
CA PRO A 16 5.70 0.22 5.93
C PRO A 16 4.55 0.86 5.16
N VAL A 17 3.48 1.24 5.86
CA VAL A 17 2.33 1.86 5.22
C VAL A 17 2.68 3.24 4.68
N LEU A 18 3.45 4.02 5.44
CA LEU A 18 3.83 5.35 4.97
C LEU A 18 4.67 5.29 3.71
N ARG A 19 5.60 4.33 3.66
CA ARG A 19 6.42 4.15 2.47
C ARG A 19 5.59 3.69 1.28
N ALA A 20 4.66 2.75 1.53
CA ALA A 20 3.78 2.27 0.46
C ALA A 20 2.90 3.38 -0.06
N ASN A 21 2.37 4.21 0.82
CA ASN A 21 1.54 5.32 0.41
C ASN A 21 2.29 6.26 -0.54
N ARG A 22 3.52 6.58 -0.18
CA ARG A 22 4.34 7.44 -1.02
C ARG A 22 4.59 6.80 -2.39
N THR A 23 4.92 5.52 -2.39
CA THR A 23 5.20 4.82 -3.63
C THR A 23 3.95 4.74 -4.52
N LEU A 24 2.80 4.42 -3.92
CA LEU A 24 1.56 4.31 -4.69
C LEU A 24 1.17 5.62 -5.33
N ARG A 25 1.47 6.73 -4.69
CA ARG A 25 1.13 8.04 -5.26
C ARG A 25 1.89 8.32 -6.54
N GLY A 26 3.02 7.68 -6.72
CA GLY A 26 3.80 7.84 -7.94
C GLY A 26 3.47 6.84 -9.02
N LEU A 27 2.60 5.89 -8.75
CA LEU A 27 2.23 4.89 -9.73
C LEU A 27 1.01 5.33 -10.51
N ALA A 28 0.82 4.72 -11.68
CA ALA A 28 -0.36 4.98 -12.48
C ALA A 28 -1.56 4.21 -11.91
N PRO A 29 -2.77 4.73 -12.11
CA PRO A 29 -3.95 4.00 -11.67
C PRO A 29 -3.99 2.58 -12.23
N GLY A 30 -4.27 1.61 -11.36
CA GLY A 30 -4.30 0.22 -11.76
C GLY A 30 -2.98 -0.51 -11.64
N ASP A 31 -1.89 0.22 -11.45
CA ASP A 31 -0.59 -0.42 -11.25
C ASP A 31 -0.55 -1.17 -9.93
N ARG A 32 0.33 -2.13 -9.83
CA ARG A 32 0.45 -2.98 -8.66
C ARG A 32 1.74 -2.70 -7.91
N LEU A 33 1.64 -2.81 -6.59
CA LEU A 33 2.79 -2.66 -5.71
C LEU A 33 2.91 -3.91 -4.86
N ARG A 34 4.10 -4.50 -4.87
CA ARG A 34 4.42 -5.62 -3.99
C ARG A 34 5.26 -5.08 -2.85
N VAL A 35 4.76 -5.26 -1.63
CA VAL A 35 5.44 -4.76 -0.43
C VAL A 35 5.94 -5.93 0.39
N LEU A 36 7.21 -5.89 0.78
CA LEU A 36 7.78 -6.88 1.67
C LEU A 36 8.02 -6.24 3.02
N ALA A 37 7.53 -6.87 4.08
CA ALA A 37 7.64 -6.34 5.43
C ALA A 37 7.91 -7.46 6.42
N THR A 38 8.41 -7.11 7.60
CA THR A 38 8.66 -8.10 8.64
C THR A 38 7.92 -7.78 9.93
N ASP A 39 7.30 -6.62 10.04
CA ASP A 39 6.52 -6.26 11.22
C ASP A 39 5.11 -6.82 11.07
N ARG A 40 4.69 -7.67 11.98
CA ARG A 40 3.39 -8.32 11.87
C ARG A 40 2.24 -7.32 11.95
N ALA A 41 2.45 -6.16 12.57
CA ALA A 41 1.43 -5.12 12.60
C ALA A 41 1.08 -4.63 11.20
N ALA A 42 1.96 -4.88 10.23
CA ALA A 42 1.70 -4.43 8.86
C ALA A 42 0.44 -5.06 8.27
N VAL A 43 0.07 -6.26 8.71
CA VAL A 43 -1.13 -6.91 8.16
C VAL A 43 -2.36 -6.04 8.42
N ALA A 44 -2.62 -5.71 9.69
CA ALA A 44 -3.77 -4.89 10.03
C ALA A 44 -3.64 -3.49 9.45
N ASP A 45 -2.41 -2.97 9.44
CA ASP A 45 -2.18 -1.63 8.93
C ASP A 45 -2.51 -1.52 7.45
N PHE A 46 -2.09 -2.50 6.64
CA PHE A 46 -2.38 -2.46 5.22
C PHE A 46 -3.85 -2.74 4.94
N GLN A 47 -4.48 -3.58 5.74
CA GLN A 47 -5.92 -3.80 5.58
C GLN A 47 -6.69 -2.51 5.82
N ALA A 48 -6.35 -1.78 6.87
CA ALA A 48 -7.02 -0.52 7.17
C ALA A 48 -6.71 0.53 6.12
N TYR A 49 -5.44 0.61 5.72
CA TYR A 49 -5.01 1.60 4.75
C TYR A 49 -5.74 1.42 3.42
N CYS A 50 -5.82 0.18 2.93
CA CYS A 50 -6.49 -0.07 1.66
C CYS A 50 -7.98 0.19 1.75
N ARG A 51 -8.59 -0.15 2.89
CA ARG A 51 -10.01 0.12 3.09
C ARG A 51 -10.29 1.62 3.08
N GLU A 52 -9.41 2.40 3.70
CA GLU A 52 -9.62 3.84 3.84
C GLU A 52 -9.33 4.60 2.55
N THR A 53 -8.39 4.11 1.76
CA THR A 53 -7.96 4.83 0.56
C THR A 53 -8.63 4.35 -0.71
N GLY A 54 -9.23 3.17 -0.67
CA GLY A 54 -9.82 2.61 -1.89
C GLY A 54 -8.86 1.79 -2.73
N HIS A 55 -7.58 1.70 -2.35
CA HIS A 55 -6.69 0.78 -3.03
C HIS A 55 -7.12 -0.64 -2.71
N ALA A 56 -6.81 -1.58 -3.60
CA ALA A 56 -7.22 -2.95 -3.42
C ALA A 56 -6.06 -3.79 -2.88
N LEU A 57 -6.27 -4.40 -1.72
CA LEU A 57 -5.32 -5.39 -1.22
C LEU A 57 -5.69 -6.72 -1.86
N LEU A 58 -4.96 -7.07 -2.92
CA LEU A 58 -5.32 -8.24 -3.73
C LEU A 58 -4.97 -9.54 -3.04
N ALA A 59 -3.86 -9.55 -2.33
CA ALA A 59 -3.43 -10.76 -1.64
C ALA A 59 -2.34 -10.40 -0.65
N TRP A 60 -2.18 -11.24 0.36
CA TRP A 60 -1.01 -11.14 1.22
C TRP A 60 -0.69 -12.54 1.74
N SER A 61 0.57 -12.73 2.07
CA SER A 61 1.03 -14.01 2.57
C SER A 61 2.22 -13.81 3.48
N GLU A 62 2.54 -14.84 4.23
CA GLU A 62 3.71 -14.83 5.10
C GLU A 62 4.53 -16.07 4.80
N GLU A 63 5.85 -15.88 4.70
CA GLU A 63 6.75 -17.00 4.46
C GLU A 63 8.07 -16.70 5.14
N GLY A 64 8.46 -17.55 6.10
CA GLY A 64 9.73 -17.38 6.79
C GLY A 64 9.87 -16.04 7.48
N GLY A 65 8.79 -15.52 8.04
CA GLY A 65 8.82 -14.25 8.75
C GLY A 65 8.71 -13.03 7.85
N VAL A 66 8.61 -13.22 6.54
CA VAL A 66 8.47 -12.12 5.60
C VAL A 66 7.03 -12.05 5.14
N LEU A 67 6.42 -10.88 5.29
CA LEU A 67 5.07 -10.62 4.83
C LEU A 67 5.13 -10.00 3.44
N SER A 68 4.29 -10.48 2.54
CA SER A 68 4.24 -9.97 1.18
C SER A 68 2.82 -9.50 0.91
N PHE A 69 2.68 -8.25 0.49
CA PHE A 69 1.38 -7.67 0.19
C PHE A 69 1.34 -7.27 -1.27
N LEU A 70 0.25 -7.60 -1.96
CA LEU A 70 0.06 -7.18 -3.33
C LEU A 70 -1.09 -6.20 -3.36
N ILE A 71 -0.80 -4.95 -3.69
CA ILE A 71 -1.76 -3.86 -3.65
C ILE A 71 -1.90 -3.30 -5.05
N ARG A 72 -3.15 -3.12 -5.49
CA ARG A 72 -3.41 -2.46 -6.76
C ARG A 72 -3.87 -1.03 -6.47
N ARG A 73 -3.20 -0.08 -7.10
CA ARG A 73 -3.58 1.31 -6.94
C ARG A 73 -4.99 1.49 -7.49
N ARG A 74 -5.84 2.18 -6.75
CA ARG A 74 -7.20 2.45 -7.20
C ARG A 74 -7.14 3.14 -8.56
N LYS A 75 -8.17 2.94 -9.33
CA LYS A 75 -8.16 3.44 -10.70
C LYS A 75 -8.58 4.88 -10.81
N GLU A 76 -9.20 5.41 -9.79
CA GLU A 76 -9.63 6.80 -9.82
C GLU A 76 -8.49 7.72 -9.45
N PRO A 77 -8.42 8.89 -10.10
CA PRO A 77 -7.36 9.83 -9.79
C PRO A 77 -7.41 10.30 -8.35
N ASP A 78 -6.24 10.60 -7.79
CA ASP A 78 -6.15 11.08 -6.43
C ASP A 78 -6.85 12.42 -6.23
N ASP A 79 -6.82 13.26 -7.23
CA ASP A 79 -7.40 14.58 -7.08
C ASP A 79 -8.90 14.55 -6.83
N LYS A 80 -9.53 13.46 -7.14
CA LYS A 80 -10.94 13.32 -6.80
C LYS A 80 -11.15 13.29 -5.31
N ASP A 81 -10.20 12.74 -4.63
CA ASP A 81 -10.32 12.65 -3.20
C ASP A 81 -9.86 13.90 -2.55
N GLY A 82 -9.00 14.46 -3.24
CA GLY A 82 -8.48 15.62 -2.68
C GLY A 82 -9.51 16.65 -2.50
N ASP A 83 -10.17 16.25 -2.90
CA ASP A 83 -10.71 17.12 -2.57
C ASP A 83 -10.97 17.34 -1.41
N PRO A 84 -10.58 16.87 -1.29
CA PRO A 84 -10.56 17.06 -0.35
C PRO A 84 -10.23 17.73 0.31
N ALA A 85 -10.21 17.45 0.05
CA ALA A 85 -9.95 17.85 0.62
C ALA A 85 -9.84 18.63 0.98
N PRO A 86 -9.85 18.69 0.77
CA PRO A 86 -9.71 19.35 1.17
C PRO A 86 -9.86 20.02 1.63
N ALA A 87 -10.07 19.71 1.53
CA ALA A 87 -10.17 20.24 1.84
C ALA A 87 -9.97 20.72 2.35
N ALA A 88 -9.93 20.57 2.25
CA ALA A 88 -9.74 20.94 2.71
C ALA A 88 -9.79 21.51 2.92
#